data_c874fd0f880cc6cdd0f94b7f00740492
#
_entry.id   c874fd0f880cc6cdd0f94b7f00740492
#
_cell.length_a   1.000
_cell.length_b   1.000
_cell.length_c   1.000
_cell.angle_alpha   90.00
_cell.angle_beta   90.00
_cell.angle_gamma   90.00
#
_symmetry.space_group_name_H-M   'P 1'
#
loop_
_entity.id
_entity.type
_entity.pdbx_description
1 polymer ?
#
loop_
_entity_poly.entity_id
_entity_poly.type
_entity_poly.pdbx_seq_one_letter_code
_entity_poly.pdbx_strand_id
1 'polypeptide(L)'
;NIKTALDAIPHMDEAYKEKLRPYVEKYKEYVLSLEEDNPYGMPIGLGNWAGGGAVTGFGTALCFASKYYPEIIDKSHAFKVANWLFGCHPYHNYSFVAAVGAARPKNVFYGNNRADFSAIPGNMAPGLLFRKPDHFENYDDWPFLWGQNEGTIGGNTSYLIFGSAFKDLVE
;
A
#
# COMPACT_ATOMS: atom_id res chain seq x y z
N ASN A 1 14.75 -5.99 -6.77
CA ASN A 1 13.41 -5.67 -6.30
C ASN A 1 12.40 -5.97 -7.41
N ILE A 2 11.40 -6.81 -7.14
CA ILE A 2 10.42 -7.27 -8.13
C ILE A 2 9.64 -6.09 -8.74
N LYS A 3 9.26 -5.08 -7.95
CA LYS A 3 8.57 -3.88 -8.43
C LYS A 3 9.35 -3.18 -9.55
N THR A 4 10.63 -2.94 -9.36
CA THR A 4 11.49 -2.29 -10.37
C THR A 4 11.62 -3.13 -11.63
N ALA A 5 11.72 -4.45 -11.49
CA ALA A 5 11.79 -5.36 -12.63
C ALA A 5 10.48 -5.37 -13.46
N LEU A 6 9.33 -5.32 -12.79
CA LEU A 6 8.02 -5.22 -13.45
C LEU A 6 7.82 -3.86 -14.12
N ASP A 7 8.26 -2.78 -13.50
CA ASP A 7 8.19 -1.42 -14.03
C ASP A 7 9.01 -1.25 -15.33
N ALA A 8 10.07 -2.05 -15.49
CA ALA A 8 10.91 -2.02 -16.69
C ALA A 8 10.27 -2.70 -17.92
N ILE A 9 9.26 -3.57 -17.74
CA ILE A 9 8.69 -4.40 -18.83
C ILE A 9 8.32 -3.59 -20.09
N PRO A 10 7.67 -2.40 -20.02
CA PRO A 10 7.33 -1.62 -21.21
C PRO A 10 8.52 -1.20 -22.08
N HIS A 11 9.73 -1.27 -21.54
CA HIS A 11 10.97 -0.85 -22.20
C HIS A 11 11.87 -2.04 -22.61
N MET A 12 11.38 -3.26 -22.40
CA MET A 12 12.13 -4.49 -22.58
C MET A 12 11.47 -5.41 -23.61
N ASP A 13 12.19 -6.40 -24.09
CA ASP A 13 11.69 -7.39 -25.03
C ASP A 13 10.93 -8.55 -24.37
N GLU A 14 10.29 -9.41 -25.17
CA GLU A 14 9.56 -10.58 -24.66
C GLU A 14 10.49 -11.59 -23.94
N ALA A 15 11.75 -11.68 -24.34
CA ALA A 15 12.71 -12.56 -23.67
C ALA A 15 12.96 -12.12 -22.22
N TYR A 16 12.97 -10.83 -21.95
CA TYR A 16 13.03 -10.30 -20.59
C TYR A 16 11.79 -10.69 -19.79
N LYS A 17 10.61 -10.53 -20.38
CA LYS A 17 9.35 -10.87 -19.72
C LYS A 17 9.29 -12.37 -19.39
N GLU A 18 9.65 -13.25 -20.33
CA GLU A 18 9.71 -14.68 -20.06
C GLU A 18 10.74 -15.04 -18.95
N LYS A 19 11.89 -14.38 -18.95
CA LYS A 19 12.91 -14.58 -17.91
C LYS A 19 12.42 -14.12 -16.52
N LEU A 20 11.52 -13.16 -16.45
CA LEU A 20 10.97 -12.63 -15.19
C LEU A 20 9.86 -13.53 -14.62
N ARG A 21 9.18 -14.32 -15.43
CA ARG A 21 8.05 -15.19 -15.05
C ARG A 21 8.28 -16.00 -13.76
N PRO A 22 9.35 -16.79 -13.62
CA PRO A 22 9.57 -17.59 -12.40
C PRO A 22 9.77 -16.75 -11.14
N TYR A 23 10.18 -15.51 -11.26
CA TYR A 23 10.28 -14.58 -10.13
C TYR A 23 8.92 -14.01 -9.75
N VAL A 24 8.02 -13.84 -10.70
CA VAL A 24 6.62 -13.44 -10.45
C VAL A 24 5.86 -14.57 -9.76
N GLU A 25 6.07 -15.82 -10.14
CA GLU A 25 5.51 -17.00 -9.45
C GLU A 25 5.95 -17.06 -7.99
N LYS A 26 7.25 -16.90 -7.71
CA LYS A 26 7.76 -16.80 -6.34
C LYS A 26 7.22 -15.60 -5.59
N TYR A 27 7.01 -14.49 -6.28
CA TYR A 27 6.41 -13.31 -5.67
C TYR A 27 4.95 -13.55 -5.27
N LYS A 28 4.18 -14.27 -6.09
CA LYS A 28 2.84 -14.72 -5.74
C LYS A 28 2.82 -15.57 -4.46
N GLU A 29 3.70 -16.57 -4.37
CA GLU A 29 3.80 -17.40 -3.16
C GLU A 29 4.08 -16.55 -1.92
N TYR A 30 4.99 -15.58 -2.04
CA TYR A 30 5.30 -14.64 -0.96
C TYR A 30 4.10 -13.77 -0.60
N VAL A 31 3.38 -13.22 -1.57
CA VAL A 31 2.15 -12.43 -1.35
C VAL A 31 1.12 -13.25 -0.58
N LEU A 32 0.84 -14.48 -1.00
CA LEU A 32 -0.12 -15.37 -0.34
C LEU A 32 0.28 -15.65 1.10
N SER A 33 1.56 -15.91 1.37
CA SER A 33 2.04 -16.16 2.73
C SER A 33 1.85 -14.95 3.66
N LEU A 34 1.96 -13.73 3.13
CA LEU A 34 1.72 -12.51 3.89
C LEU A 34 0.22 -12.29 4.14
N GLU A 35 -0.62 -12.58 3.15
CA GLU A 35 -2.09 -12.46 3.27
C GLU A 35 -2.67 -13.42 4.31
N GLU A 36 -2.12 -14.62 4.41
CA GLU A 36 -2.52 -15.61 5.42
C GLU A 36 -2.07 -15.24 6.85
N ASP A 37 -1.00 -14.47 6.99
CA ASP A 37 -0.40 -14.14 8.29
C ASP A 37 -1.10 -12.96 9.01
N ASN A 38 -2.11 -12.36 8.41
CA ASN A 38 -2.84 -11.25 9.03
C ASN A 38 -4.36 -11.29 8.78
N PRO A 39 -5.18 -10.73 9.70
CA PRO A 39 -6.63 -10.80 9.62
C PRO A 39 -7.24 -9.96 8.49
N TYR A 40 -6.47 -9.10 7.87
CA TYR A 40 -6.94 -8.24 6.76
C TYR A 40 -6.78 -8.91 5.39
N GLY A 41 -6.08 -10.06 5.34
CA GLY A 41 -5.80 -10.76 4.08
C GLY A 41 -5.02 -9.90 3.08
N MET A 42 -4.17 -9.02 3.58
CA MET A 42 -3.42 -8.05 2.80
C MET A 42 -1.92 -8.40 2.83
N PRO A 43 -1.19 -8.25 1.70
CA PRO A 43 0.22 -8.61 1.65
C PRO A 43 1.09 -7.57 2.35
N ILE A 44 1.18 -7.65 3.66
CA ILE A 44 2.08 -6.81 4.44
C ILE A 44 2.94 -7.65 5.38
N GLY A 45 4.24 -7.38 5.35
CA GLY A 45 5.17 -7.97 6.31
C GLY A 45 5.06 -7.34 7.69
N LEU A 46 5.25 -8.17 8.70
CA LEU A 46 5.21 -7.77 10.11
C LEU A 46 6.41 -6.91 10.51
N GLY A 47 6.17 -5.99 11.45
CA GLY A 47 7.25 -5.26 12.10
C GLY A 47 7.74 -4.01 11.35
N ASN A 48 7.09 -3.59 10.31
CA ASN A 48 7.44 -2.36 9.59
C ASN A 48 6.99 -1.12 10.37
N TRP A 49 7.94 -0.40 10.90
CA TRP A 49 7.70 0.96 11.38
C TRP A 49 7.35 1.86 10.19
N ALA A 50 6.33 2.71 10.33
CA ALA A 50 5.83 3.57 9.25
C ALA A 50 5.48 2.80 7.97
N GLY A 51 4.64 1.77 8.09
CA GLY A 51 4.37 0.77 7.05
C GLY A 51 3.65 1.24 5.79
N GLY A 52 3.08 2.46 5.76
CA GLY A 52 2.29 2.96 4.61
C GLY A 52 3.04 2.92 3.28
N GLY A 53 4.33 3.25 3.29
CA GLY A 53 5.18 3.14 2.11
C GLY A 53 5.39 1.69 1.63
N ALA A 54 5.45 0.74 2.56
CA ALA A 54 5.52 -0.69 2.22
C ALA A 54 4.22 -1.16 1.59
N VAL A 55 3.07 -0.79 2.15
CA VAL A 55 1.73 -1.13 1.63
C VAL A 55 1.56 -0.62 0.20
N THR A 56 1.83 0.65 -0.06
CA THR A 56 1.73 1.23 -1.41
C THR A 56 2.76 0.64 -2.38
N GLY A 57 3.95 0.28 -1.88
CA GLY A 57 4.96 -0.43 -2.66
C GLY A 57 4.51 -1.82 -3.09
N PHE A 58 3.88 -2.60 -2.19
CA PHE A 58 3.25 -3.87 -2.52
C PHE A 58 2.10 -3.68 -3.52
N GLY A 59 1.21 -2.71 -3.28
CA GLY A 59 0.11 -2.39 -4.18
C GLY A 59 0.59 -2.08 -5.60
N THR A 60 1.63 -1.27 -5.74
CA THR A 60 2.23 -0.95 -7.05
C THR A 60 2.77 -2.20 -7.76
N ALA A 61 3.52 -3.04 -7.03
CA ALA A 61 4.05 -4.28 -7.60
C ALA A 61 2.94 -5.25 -8.03
N LEU A 62 1.86 -5.33 -7.26
CA LEU A 62 0.68 -6.15 -7.58
C LEU A 62 -0.07 -5.63 -8.81
N CYS A 63 -0.20 -4.31 -8.96
CA CYS A 63 -0.80 -3.71 -10.17
C CYS A 63 0.00 -4.10 -11.42
N PHE A 64 1.32 -3.96 -11.38
CA PHE A 64 2.16 -4.34 -12.52
C PHE A 64 2.17 -5.85 -12.77
N ALA A 65 2.26 -6.67 -11.72
CA ALA A 65 2.22 -8.12 -11.86
C ALA A 65 0.89 -8.58 -12.47
N SER A 66 -0.24 -8.07 -12.00
CA SER A 66 -1.57 -8.40 -12.54
C SER A 66 -1.77 -7.90 -13.97
N LYS A 67 -1.14 -6.79 -14.34
CA LYS A 67 -1.18 -6.23 -15.69
C LYS A 67 -0.41 -7.08 -16.71
N TYR A 68 0.79 -7.53 -16.33
CA TYR A 68 1.71 -8.21 -17.25
C TYR A 68 1.67 -9.74 -17.16
N TYR A 69 1.19 -10.29 -16.04
CA TYR A 69 1.05 -11.73 -15.78
C TYR A 69 -0.28 -12.05 -15.11
N PRO A 70 -1.42 -11.70 -15.76
CA PRO A 70 -2.76 -11.90 -15.17
C PRO A 70 -3.08 -13.36 -14.87
N GLU A 71 -2.43 -14.29 -15.57
CA GLU A 71 -2.56 -15.73 -15.33
C GLU A 71 -1.81 -16.21 -14.08
N ILE A 72 -0.86 -15.43 -13.57
CA ILE A 72 -0.11 -15.75 -12.34
C ILE A 72 -0.71 -15.05 -11.13
N ILE A 73 -0.92 -13.74 -11.22
CA ILE A 73 -1.43 -12.91 -10.12
C ILE A 73 -2.72 -12.21 -10.55
N ASP A 74 -3.80 -12.52 -9.85
CA ASP A 74 -5.10 -11.86 -10.06
C ASP A 74 -5.11 -10.44 -9.47
N LYS A 75 -5.83 -9.54 -10.13
CA LYS A 75 -5.94 -8.13 -9.70
C LYS A 75 -6.61 -7.95 -8.33
N SER A 76 -7.32 -8.94 -7.81
CA SER A 76 -7.95 -8.89 -6.48
C SER A 76 -6.95 -8.60 -5.37
N HIS A 77 -5.69 -9.03 -5.51
CA HIS A 77 -4.65 -8.72 -4.55
C HIS A 77 -4.33 -7.21 -4.49
N ALA A 78 -4.33 -6.53 -5.63
CA ALA A 78 -4.17 -5.06 -5.65
C ALA A 78 -5.40 -4.35 -5.05
N PHE A 79 -6.61 -4.88 -5.28
CA PHE A 79 -7.83 -4.37 -4.65
C PHE A 79 -7.84 -4.53 -3.13
N LYS A 80 -7.30 -5.61 -2.57
CA LYS A 80 -7.14 -5.77 -1.12
C LYS A 80 -6.30 -4.64 -0.53
N VAL A 81 -5.19 -4.29 -1.19
CA VAL A 81 -4.34 -3.17 -0.77
C VAL A 81 -5.07 -1.83 -0.85
N ALA A 82 -5.75 -1.55 -1.96
CA ALA A 82 -6.52 -0.31 -2.13
C ALA A 82 -7.65 -0.21 -1.09
N ASN A 83 -8.43 -1.26 -0.93
CA ASN A 83 -9.52 -1.32 0.03
C ASN A 83 -9.03 -1.05 1.46
N TRP A 84 -7.95 -1.70 1.85
CA TRP A 84 -7.37 -1.49 3.16
C TRP A 84 -6.86 -0.04 3.35
N LEU A 85 -6.15 0.50 2.37
CA LEU A 85 -5.63 1.87 2.42
C LEU A 85 -6.75 2.91 2.56
N PHE A 86 -7.88 2.68 1.92
CA PHE A 86 -9.04 3.58 1.94
C PHE A 86 -10.09 3.24 3.01
N GLY A 87 -9.77 2.34 3.93
CA GLY A 87 -10.58 2.07 5.12
C GLY A 87 -11.63 0.97 4.97
N CYS A 88 -11.56 0.15 3.93
CA CYS A 88 -12.42 -1.02 3.78
C CYS A 88 -11.79 -2.23 4.49
N HIS A 89 -11.83 -2.24 5.81
CA HIS A 89 -11.29 -3.33 6.62
C HIS A 89 -12.15 -3.59 7.88
N PRO A 90 -12.03 -4.79 8.50
CA PRO A 90 -13.06 -5.29 9.42
C PRO A 90 -13.17 -4.55 10.76
N TYR A 91 -12.16 -3.79 11.19
CA TYR A 91 -12.17 -3.25 12.54
C TYR A 91 -12.64 -1.79 12.64
N HIS A 92 -12.14 -0.89 11.79
CA HIS A 92 -12.30 0.54 12.05
C HIS A 92 -12.84 1.36 10.89
N ASN A 93 -12.84 0.85 9.67
CA ASN A 93 -13.14 1.63 8.47
C ASN A 93 -12.32 2.93 8.39
N TYR A 94 -11.04 2.83 8.77
CA TYR A 94 -10.15 3.96 8.85
C TYR A 94 -9.42 4.14 7.53
N SER A 95 -9.65 5.22 6.82
CA SER A 95 -8.83 5.58 5.67
C SER A 95 -7.51 6.19 6.13
N PHE A 96 -6.41 5.69 5.60
CA PHE A 96 -5.06 6.22 5.84
C PHE A 96 -4.69 7.37 4.91
N VAL A 97 -5.65 7.84 4.12
CA VAL A 97 -5.50 8.99 3.23
C VAL A 97 -6.45 10.09 3.68
N ALA A 98 -5.93 11.24 4.06
CA ALA A 98 -6.71 12.35 4.57
C ALA A 98 -7.78 12.79 3.57
N ALA A 99 -9.02 12.91 4.03
CA ALA A 99 -10.20 13.31 3.26
C ALA A 99 -10.56 12.41 2.05
N VAL A 100 -10.00 11.20 1.97
CA VAL A 100 -10.28 10.23 0.89
C VAL A 100 -10.65 8.87 1.50
N GLY A 101 -11.58 8.16 0.89
CA GLY A 101 -11.97 6.80 1.28
C GLY A 101 -13.16 6.75 2.23
N ALA A 102 -13.15 5.80 3.17
CA ALA A 102 -14.28 5.53 4.08
C ALA A 102 -14.51 6.66 5.10
N ALA A 103 -15.54 6.48 5.94
CA ALA A 103 -16.12 7.50 6.82
C ALA A 103 -15.16 8.14 7.84
N ARG A 104 -14.01 7.55 8.09
CA ARG A 104 -13.01 8.07 9.04
C ARG A 104 -11.64 8.22 8.37
N PRO A 105 -11.42 9.29 7.60
CA PRO A 105 -10.09 9.56 7.09
C PRO A 105 -9.15 9.91 8.24
N LYS A 106 -7.95 9.34 8.21
CA LYS A 106 -6.93 9.67 9.20
C LYS A 106 -6.44 11.09 8.97
N ASN A 107 -6.34 11.86 10.04
CA ASN A 107 -5.73 13.16 9.97
C ASN A 107 -4.21 13.03 10.03
N VAL A 108 -3.54 13.73 9.15
CA VAL A 108 -2.08 13.75 9.07
C VAL A 108 -1.62 15.16 9.47
N PHE A 109 -1.00 15.27 10.65
CA PHE A 109 -0.75 16.56 11.30
C PHE A 109 0.70 17.02 11.27
N TYR A 110 1.59 16.29 10.63
CA TYR A 110 2.99 16.63 10.62
C TYR A 110 3.40 17.35 9.33
N GLY A 111 4.48 18.11 9.39
CA GLY A 111 4.92 18.92 8.27
C GLY A 111 4.32 20.33 8.28
N ASN A 112 3.93 20.84 7.14
CA ASN A 112 3.47 22.23 6.99
C ASN A 112 2.17 22.56 7.75
N ASN A 113 1.34 21.56 8.02
CA ASN A 113 0.08 21.71 8.75
C ASN A 113 0.22 21.51 10.27
N ARG A 114 1.43 21.32 10.77
CA ARG A 114 1.67 21.08 12.20
C ARG A 114 1.25 22.23 13.10
N ALA A 115 1.35 23.45 12.61
CA ALA A 115 1.07 24.64 13.42
C ALA A 115 -0.43 24.84 13.69
N ASP A 116 -1.30 24.46 12.78
CA ASP A 116 -2.74 24.65 12.85
C ASP A 116 -3.55 23.35 12.85
N PHE A 117 -2.88 22.22 12.77
CA PHE A 117 -3.48 20.88 12.72
C PHE A 117 -4.48 20.69 11.57
N SER A 118 -4.38 21.48 10.52
CA SER A 118 -5.22 21.32 9.34
C SER A 118 -4.87 20.03 8.60
N ALA A 119 -5.89 19.34 8.08
CA ALA A 119 -5.68 18.18 7.22
C ALA A 119 -5.40 18.65 5.79
N ILE A 120 -4.39 18.07 5.16
CA ILE A 120 -4.13 18.25 3.73
C ILE A 120 -4.82 17.09 2.99
N PRO A 121 -5.91 17.35 2.22
CA PRO A 121 -6.61 16.30 1.49
C PRO A 121 -5.66 15.51 0.59
N GLY A 122 -5.76 14.19 0.61
CA GLY A 122 -4.90 13.30 -0.15
C GLY A 122 -3.54 13.01 0.52
N ASN A 123 -3.22 13.62 1.65
CA ASN A 123 -2.00 13.31 2.39
C ASN A 123 -2.10 11.94 3.05
N MET A 124 -1.16 11.04 2.74
CA MET A 124 -1.16 9.67 3.27
C MET A 124 -0.47 9.59 4.63
N ALA A 125 -1.11 8.96 5.59
CA ALA A 125 -0.49 8.62 6.86
C ALA A 125 0.59 7.53 6.66
N PRO A 126 1.82 7.72 7.15
CA PRO A 126 2.91 6.77 6.97
C PRO A 126 2.83 5.60 7.93
N GLY A 127 2.17 5.79 9.05
CA GLY A 127 2.29 4.97 10.22
C GLY A 127 1.25 3.91 10.34
N LEU A 128 1.57 2.75 9.85
CA LEU A 128 0.85 1.53 10.08
C LEU A 128 1.77 0.63 10.86
N LEU A 129 1.51 0.52 12.15
CA LEU A 129 2.24 -0.38 13.03
C LEU A 129 1.48 -1.70 13.09
N PHE A 130 1.97 -2.68 12.36
CA PHE A 130 1.46 -4.05 12.46
C PHE A 130 2.10 -4.75 13.65
N ARG A 131 1.30 -5.04 14.65
CA ARG A 131 1.76 -5.76 15.85
C ARG A 131 0.97 -7.06 16.00
N LYS A 132 1.66 -8.17 16.12
CA LYS A 132 1.06 -9.42 16.58
C LYS A 132 0.64 -9.29 18.06
N PRO A 133 -0.42 -10.00 18.52
CA PRO A 133 -1.24 -10.93 17.74
C PRO A 133 -2.36 -10.27 16.93
N ASP A 134 -2.71 -9.03 17.25
CA ASP A 134 -3.98 -8.44 16.80
C ASP A 134 -3.82 -7.57 15.55
N HIS A 135 -2.60 -7.34 15.08
CA HIS A 135 -2.29 -6.53 13.91
C HIS A 135 -3.00 -5.16 13.90
N PHE A 136 -3.04 -4.51 15.07
CA PHE A 136 -3.64 -3.19 15.20
C PHE A 136 -2.95 -2.19 14.27
N GLU A 137 -3.70 -1.66 13.33
CA GLU A 137 -3.36 -0.38 12.77
C GLU A 137 -3.58 0.68 13.83
N ASN A 138 -2.72 1.66 13.84
CA ASN A 138 -2.86 2.74 14.79
C ASN A 138 -3.94 3.72 14.32
N TYR A 139 -4.99 3.82 15.11
CA TYR A 139 -6.13 4.69 14.89
C TYR A 139 -6.14 5.93 15.79
N ASP A 140 -5.10 6.11 16.61
CA ASP A 140 -4.99 7.31 17.44
C ASP A 140 -4.61 8.51 16.58
N ASP A 141 -5.37 9.59 16.73
CA ASP A 141 -5.12 10.84 16.04
C ASP A 141 -4.15 11.75 16.81
N TRP A 142 -3.23 11.17 17.56
CA TRP A 142 -2.25 11.95 18.27
C TRP A 142 -1.23 12.59 17.32
N PRO A 143 -1.20 13.93 17.24
CA PRO A 143 -0.47 14.63 16.18
C PRO A 143 1.05 14.51 16.28
N PHE A 144 1.58 14.07 17.40
CA PHE A 144 3.02 13.97 17.63
C PHE A 144 3.59 12.56 17.47
N LEU A 145 2.78 11.62 17.10
CA LEU A 145 3.23 10.25 16.89
C LEU A 145 3.72 10.07 15.45
N TRP A 146 4.97 10.35 15.23
CA TRP A 146 5.60 10.42 13.90
C TRP A 146 5.33 9.21 13.02
N GLY A 147 5.56 8.02 13.54
CA GLY A 147 5.35 6.79 12.80
C GLY A 147 3.91 6.56 12.34
N GLN A 148 2.98 7.39 12.74
CA GLN A 148 1.56 7.20 12.50
C GLN A 148 0.88 8.37 11.80
N ASN A 149 1.34 9.59 12.05
CA ASN A 149 0.66 10.81 11.59
C ASN A 149 1.56 11.77 10.81
N GLU A 150 2.81 11.41 10.55
CA GLU A 150 3.73 12.25 9.79
C GLU A 150 3.50 12.09 8.28
N GLY A 151 3.04 13.12 7.62
CA GLY A 151 3.03 13.18 6.16
C GLY A 151 4.44 13.40 5.61
N THR A 152 4.94 12.46 4.81
CA THR A 152 6.26 12.57 4.19
C THR A 152 6.17 12.65 2.68
N ILE A 153 7.13 13.33 2.04
CA ILE A 153 7.25 13.37 0.58
C ILE A 153 7.37 11.95 0.03
N GLY A 154 8.22 11.11 0.63
CA GLY A 154 8.41 9.72 0.20
C GLY A 154 7.14 8.87 0.28
N GLY A 155 6.38 8.98 1.38
CA GLY A 155 5.10 8.29 1.54
C GLY A 155 4.08 8.74 0.52
N ASN A 156 3.90 10.05 0.34
CA ASN A 156 2.96 10.59 -0.63
C ASN A 156 3.34 10.27 -2.08
N THR A 157 4.63 10.31 -2.42
CA THR A 157 5.10 9.88 -3.75
C THR A 157 4.78 8.41 -4.00
N SER A 158 5.02 7.53 -3.02
CA SER A 158 4.68 6.11 -3.12
C SER A 158 3.17 5.89 -3.31
N TYR A 159 2.34 6.65 -2.60
CA TYR A 159 0.90 6.63 -2.75
C TYR A 159 0.44 7.09 -4.15
N LEU A 160 1.01 8.18 -4.68
CA LEU A 160 0.68 8.66 -6.02
C LEU A 160 1.06 7.65 -7.12
N ILE A 161 2.22 7.00 -6.98
CA ILE A 161 2.65 5.94 -7.91
C ILE A 161 1.68 4.76 -7.84
N PHE A 162 1.29 4.33 -6.64
CA PHE A 162 0.30 3.27 -6.47
C PHE A 162 -1.05 3.66 -7.07
N GLY A 163 -1.55 4.86 -6.78
CA GLY A 163 -2.83 5.35 -7.32
C GLY A 163 -2.85 5.39 -8.85
N SER A 164 -1.75 5.83 -9.48
CA SER A 164 -1.61 5.80 -10.94
C SER A 164 -1.63 4.38 -11.50
N ALA A 165 -0.81 3.47 -10.92
CA ALA A 165 -0.76 2.08 -11.35
C ALA A 165 -2.10 1.35 -11.15
N PHE A 166 -2.81 1.66 -10.06
CA PHE A 166 -4.12 1.09 -9.77
C PHE A 166 -5.20 1.60 -10.73
N LYS A 167 -5.17 2.90 -11.05
CA LYS A 167 -6.06 3.48 -12.09
C LYS A 167 -5.87 2.76 -13.42
N ASP A 168 -4.64 2.61 -13.87
CA ASP A 168 -4.31 1.90 -15.14
C ASP A 168 -4.73 0.41 -15.14
N LEU A 169 -4.87 -0.20 -13.96
CA LEU A 169 -5.32 -1.59 -13.82
C LEU A 169 -6.84 -1.74 -13.92
N VAL A 170 -7.61 -0.70 -13.59
CA VAL A 170 -9.08 -0.75 -13.53
C VAL A 170 -9.78 -0.11 -14.71
N GLU A 171 -9.08 0.70 -15.49
CA GLU A 171 -9.52 1.26 -16.77
C GLU A 171 -9.29 0.28 -17.94
#